data_c0c33a1a5ee0ce1e926d2b6b519ce802
#
_entry.id   c0c33a1a5ee0ce1e926d2b6b519ce802
#
_cell.length_a   1.000
_cell.length_b   1.000
_cell.length_c   1.000
_cell.angle_alpha   90.00
_cell.angle_beta   90.00
_cell.angle_gamma   90.00
#
_symmetry.space_group_name_H-M   'P 1'
#
loop_
_entity.id
_entity.type
_entity.pdbx_description
1 polymer ?
#
loop_
_entity_poly.entity_id
_entity_poly.type
_entity_poly.pdbx_seq_one_letter_code
_entity_poly.pdbx_strand_id
1 'polypeptide(L)'
;VIKLAGGRHIIVDAKVPFTSYLDALETDDPEEHAGFLRRHAHLMRGHVQALSHKDYIEAFQPTPEFVILFVPADPFLDAALSVDPELIEYAFERNVVIATPSSLFALLRTVAMGWHQEDISAKAKEVQRLGRELYTRLNTLSDHYGRVGHNLEKAVEAYNATLSSLDSRVGVTARKLHEMDIPCLLYTSPSPRDRG
;
A
#
# COMPACT_ATOMS: atom_id res chain seq x y z
N VAL A 1 13.52 9.01 -17.84
CA VAL A 1 12.88 8.30 -16.71
C VAL A 1 11.39 8.59 -16.75
N ILE A 2 10.57 7.55 -16.77
CA ILE A 2 9.10 7.64 -16.69
C ILE A 2 8.70 7.36 -15.26
N LYS A 3 7.97 8.30 -14.65
CA LYS A 3 7.44 8.15 -13.29
C LYS A 3 6.04 7.53 -13.37
N LEU A 4 5.82 6.49 -12.60
CA LEU A 4 4.56 5.77 -12.51
C LEU A 4 3.93 5.93 -11.11
N ALA A 5 2.68 5.53 -10.96
CA ALA A 5 2.00 5.52 -9.67
C ALA A 5 2.77 4.66 -8.65
N GLY A 6 2.69 5.02 -7.36
CA GLY A 6 3.41 4.31 -6.28
C GLY A 6 4.90 4.68 -6.15
N GLY A 7 5.36 5.76 -6.82
CA GLY A 7 6.75 6.24 -6.74
C GLY A 7 7.75 5.42 -7.55
N ARG A 8 7.29 4.47 -8.36
CA ARG A 8 8.13 3.61 -9.21
C ARG A 8 8.56 4.32 -10.48
N HIS A 9 9.68 3.89 -11.05
CA HIS A 9 10.28 4.51 -12.22
C HIS A 9 10.60 3.45 -13.26
N ILE A 10 10.43 3.82 -14.56
CA ILE A 10 10.98 3.06 -15.68
C ILE A 10 12.07 3.90 -16.31
N ILE A 11 13.21 3.29 -16.50
CA ILE A 11 14.33 3.94 -17.18
C ILE A 11 14.18 3.67 -18.68
N VAL A 12 14.15 4.74 -19.48
CA VAL A 12 14.11 4.66 -20.94
C VAL A 12 15.32 5.39 -21.47
N ASP A 13 16.16 4.71 -22.21
CA ASP A 13 17.28 5.28 -22.98
C ASP A 13 16.86 5.37 -24.45
N ALA A 14 16.90 6.58 -25.00
CA ALA A 14 16.45 6.87 -26.37
C ALA A 14 17.62 7.14 -27.36
N LYS A 15 18.82 6.73 -26.99
CA LYS A 15 20.01 6.99 -27.81
C LYS A 15 20.31 5.83 -28.76
N VAL A 16 19.73 5.85 -29.94
CA VAL A 16 19.96 4.84 -30.99
C VAL A 16 20.78 5.44 -32.12
N PRO A 17 21.81 4.76 -32.62
CA PRO A 17 22.61 5.21 -33.78
C PRO A 17 21.84 4.97 -35.08
N PHE A 18 21.33 6.05 -35.69
CA PHE A 18 20.58 5.96 -36.95
C PHE A 18 21.44 6.09 -38.19
N THR A 19 22.63 6.65 -38.06
CA THR A 19 23.47 7.03 -39.20
C THR A 19 23.67 5.87 -40.18
N SER A 20 24.07 4.69 -39.69
CA SER A 20 24.30 3.54 -40.58
C SER A 20 23.03 3.02 -41.26
N TYR A 21 21.84 3.20 -40.66
CA TYR A 21 20.59 2.86 -41.31
C TYR A 21 20.25 3.87 -42.39
N LEU A 22 20.46 5.17 -42.17
CA LEU A 22 20.25 6.23 -43.16
C LEU A 22 21.23 6.06 -44.34
N ASP A 23 22.50 5.77 -44.06
CA ASP A 23 23.48 5.45 -45.09
C ASP A 23 23.07 4.26 -45.96
N ALA A 24 22.43 3.24 -45.35
CA ALA A 24 21.87 2.11 -46.09
C ALA A 24 20.74 2.51 -47.05
N LEU A 25 19.90 3.52 -46.65
CA LEU A 25 18.82 4.00 -47.52
C LEU A 25 19.31 4.89 -48.69
N GLU A 26 20.48 5.47 -48.58
CA GLU A 26 21.04 6.39 -49.57
C GLU A 26 21.87 5.70 -50.63
N THR A 27 22.32 4.45 -50.42
CA THR A 27 23.14 3.72 -51.38
C THR A 27 22.30 2.81 -52.28
N ASP A 28 22.61 2.80 -53.59
CA ASP A 28 22.05 1.86 -54.56
C ASP A 28 22.90 0.59 -54.71
N ASP A 29 24.08 0.53 -54.09
CA ASP A 29 24.96 -0.65 -54.14
C ASP A 29 24.51 -1.71 -53.12
N PRO A 30 24.14 -2.92 -53.58
CA PRO A 30 23.70 -4.00 -52.70
C PRO A 30 24.74 -4.42 -51.65
N GLU A 31 26.03 -4.38 -51.97
CA GLU A 31 27.10 -4.78 -51.03
C GLU A 31 27.29 -3.73 -49.93
N GLU A 32 27.32 -2.44 -50.31
CA GLU A 32 27.38 -1.34 -49.35
C GLU A 32 26.14 -1.33 -48.47
N HIS A 33 24.92 -1.46 -49.02
CA HIS A 33 23.67 -1.56 -48.29
C HIS A 33 23.73 -2.65 -47.22
N ALA A 34 24.15 -3.87 -47.59
CA ALA A 34 24.30 -4.96 -46.62
C ALA A 34 25.41 -4.67 -45.58
N GLY A 35 26.44 -3.93 -45.94
CA GLY A 35 27.49 -3.48 -45.02
C GLY A 35 26.95 -2.50 -43.96
N PHE A 36 26.19 -1.52 -44.40
CA PHE A 36 25.55 -0.54 -43.47
C PHE A 36 24.53 -1.18 -42.54
N LEU A 37 23.73 -2.13 -43.00
CA LEU A 37 22.78 -2.86 -42.16
C LEU A 37 23.50 -3.71 -41.09
N ARG A 38 24.59 -4.40 -41.46
CA ARG A 38 25.42 -5.14 -40.49
C ARG A 38 26.00 -4.20 -39.42
N ARG A 39 26.46 -3.01 -39.84
CA ARG A 39 26.96 -2.00 -38.90
C ARG A 39 25.86 -1.48 -37.98
N HIS A 40 24.66 -1.24 -38.51
CA HIS A 40 23.52 -0.81 -37.72
C HIS A 40 23.16 -1.85 -36.65
N ALA A 41 23.01 -3.13 -36.99
CA ALA A 41 22.74 -4.22 -36.06
C ALA A 41 23.84 -4.34 -34.97
N HIS A 42 25.13 -4.26 -35.40
CA HIS A 42 26.24 -4.28 -34.45
C HIS A 42 26.22 -3.12 -33.46
N LEU A 43 25.90 -1.91 -33.90
CA LEU A 43 25.77 -0.73 -33.05
C LEU A 43 24.58 -0.87 -32.06
N MET A 44 23.47 -1.41 -32.53
CA MET A 44 22.31 -1.70 -31.66
C MET A 44 22.70 -2.71 -30.57
N ARG A 45 23.36 -3.80 -30.91
CA ARG A 45 23.85 -4.79 -29.93
C ARG A 45 24.84 -4.18 -28.93
N GLY A 46 25.75 -3.30 -29.41
CA GLY A 46 26.65 -2.54 -28.54
C GLY A 46 25.94 -1.63 -27.55
N HIS A 47 24.80 -1.01 -27.95
CA HIS A 47 23.98 -0.21 -27.06
C HIS A 47 23.30 -1.08 -25.99
N VAL A 48 22.76 -2.23 -26.37
CA VAL A 48 22.20 -3.19 -25.40
C VAL A 48 23.25 -3.56 -24.35
N GLN A 49 24.45 -3.89 -24.78
CA GLN A 49 25.56 -4.22 -23.89
C GLN A 49 25.92 -3.04 -22.97
N ALA A 50 26.00 -1.83 -23.50
CA ALA A 50 26.32 -0.65 -22.70
C ALA A 50 25.24 -0.36 -21.65
N LEU A 51 23.96 -0.60 -21.96
CA LEU A 51 22.85 -0.44 -21.04
C LEU A 51 22.83 -1.49 -19.94
N SER A 52 23.22 -2.73 -20.25
CA SER A 52 23.30 -3.81 -19.27
C SER A 52 24.34 -3.59 -18.18
N HIS A 53 25.36 -2.76 -18.43
CA HIS A 53 26.44 -2.43 -17.48
C HIS A 53 26.21 -1.12 -16.71
N LYS A 54 25.12 -0.41 -16.98
CA LYS A 54 24.84 0.85 -16.26
C LYS A 54 24.20 0.53 -14.90
N ASP A 55 24.81 1.00 -13.82
CA ASP A 55 24.33 0.90 -12.43
C ASP A 55 23.06 1.74 -12.17
N TYR A 56 22.26 2.00 -13.20
CA TYR A 56 21.02 2.78 -13.08
C TYR A 56 19.96 2.07 -12.24
N ILE A 57 19.99 0.74 -12.24
CA ILE A 57 19.00 -0.08 -11.53
C ILE A 57 19.12 0.13 -10.02
N GLU A 58 20.35 0.32 -9.52
CA GLU A 58 20.60 0.53 -8.08
C GLU A 58 20.28 1.95 -7.60
N ALA A 59 20.36 2.94 -8.50
CA ALA A 59 20.16 4.35 -8.14
C ALA A 59 18.69 4.77 -7.99
N PHE A 60 17.73 3.98 -8.52
CA PHE A 60 16.32 4.34 -8.57
C PHE A 60 15.40 3.26 -7.96
N GLN A 61 15.50 3.05 -6.67
CA GLN A 61 14.57 2.17 -5.93
C GLN A 61 13.22 2.87 -5.67
N PRO A 62 12.08 2.19 -5.88
CA PRO A 62 11.86 0.88 -6.49
C PRO A 62 11.80 0.97 -8.02
N THR A 63 12.71 0.32 -8.70
CA THR A 63 12.83 0.32 -10.16
C THR A 63 12.49 -1.07 -10.73
N PRO A 64 11.85 -1.19 -11.91
CA PRO A 64 11.75 -2.44 -12.62
C PRO A 64 13.13 -3.07 -12.86
N GLU A 65 13.19 -4.37 -12.88
CA GLU A 65 14.43 -5.14 -13.10
C GLU A 65 14.97 -5.05 -14.55
N PHE A 66 14.52 -4.05 -15.32
CA PHE A 66 14.92 -3.86 -16.71
C PHE A 66 14.98 -2.39 -17.12
N VAL A 67 15.76 -2.12 -18.14
CA VAL A 67 15.89 -0.82 -18.81
C VAL A 67 15.29 -0.91 -20.21
N ILE A 68 14.64 0.14 -20.68
CA ILE A 68 14.10 0.18 -22.04
C ILE A 68 15.07 0.90 -22.96
N LEU A 69 15.49 0.22 -24.04
CA LEU A 69 16.12 0.83 -25.19
C LEU A 69 15.02 1.25 -26.16
N PHE A 70 14.78 2.55 -26.26
CA PHE A 70 13.74 3.10 -27.12
C PHE A 70 14.25 3.29 -28.54
N VAL A 71 13.58 2.68 -29.51
CA VAL A 71 13.81 2.80 -30.96
C VAL A 71 12.64 3.61 -31.56
N PRO A 72 12.90 4.78 -32.19
CA PRO A 72 11.83 5.72 -32.57
C PRO A 72 10.88 5.24 -33.65
N ALA A 73 11.22 4.22 -34.42
CA ALA A 73 10.36 3.65 -35.44
C ALA A 73 10.64 2.16 -35.68
N ASP A 74 9.61 1.40 -36.02
CA ASP A 74 9.70 -0.04 -36.29
C ASP A 74 10.72 -0.41 -37.39
N PRO A 75 10.83 0.32 -38.52
CA PRO A 75 11.80 0.01 -39.57
C PRO A 75 13.26 -0.03 -39.10
N PHE A 76 13.63 0.74 -38.09
CA PHE A 76 15.01 0.70 -37.55
C PHE A 76 15.27 -0.62 -36.80
N LEU A 77 14.27 -1.12 -36.09
CA LEU A 77 14.38 -2.40 -35.41
C LEU A 77 14.34 -3.56 -36.40
N ASP A 78 13.43 -3.53 -37.39
CA ASP A 78 13.32 -4.56 -38.44
C ASP A 78 14.60 -4.69 -39.24
N ALA A 79 15.25 -3.57 -39.59
CA ALA A 79 16.53 -3.56 -40.26
C ALA A 79 17.65 -4.23 -39.45
N ALA A 80 17.70 -4.01 -38.14
CA ALA A 80 18.67 -4.68 -37.28
C ALA A 80 18.36 -6.18 -37.15
N LEU A 81 17.08 -6.56 -36.99
CA LEU A 81 16.64 -7.96 -36.86
C LEU A 81 16.83 -8.77 -38.15
N SER A 82 16.79 -8.13 -39.32
CA SER A 82 17.09 -8.80 -40.60
C SER A 82 18.50 -9.34 -40.65
N VAL A 83 19.43 -8.74 -39.93
CA VAL A 83 20.84 -9.11 -39.87
C VAL A 83 21.17 -9.90 -38.59
N ASP A 84 20.58 -9.55 -37.47
CA ASP A 84 20.78 -10.14 -36.16
C ASP A 84 19.42 -10.55 -35.53
N PRO A 85 18.86 -11.70 -35.94
CA PRO A 85 17.57 -12.17 -35.46
C PRO A 85 17.52 -12.43 -33.93
N GLU A 86 18.68 -12.66 -33.30
CA GLU A 86 18.81 -12.94 -31.87
C GLU A 86 18.90 -11.68 -31.02
N LEU A 87 18.89 -10.48 -31.63
CA LEU A 87 19.09 -9.21 -30.94
C LEU A 87 18.08 -8.99 -29.79
N ILE A 88 16.81 -9.36 -29.98
CA ILE A 88 15.76 -9.19 -28.95
C ILE A 88 16.03 -10.13 -27.76
N GLU A 89 16.33 -11.40 -28.04
CA GLU A 89 16.64 -12.39 -26.99
C GLU A 89 17.91 -12.00 -26.23
N TYR A 90 18.95 -11.60 -26.96
CA TYR A 90 20.20 -11.08 -26.40
C TYR A 90 19.97 -9.88 -25.45
N ALA A 91 19.05 -8.97 -25.81
CA ALA A 91 18.70 -7.83 -24.97
C ALA A 91 17.93 -8.27 -23.71
N PHE A 92 16.96 -9.17 -23.89
CA PHE A 92 16.13 -9.67 -22.80
C PHE A 92 16.96 -10.40 -21.73
N GLU A 93 17.90 -11.26 -22.11
CA GLU A 93 18.84 -11.92 -21.19
C GLU A 93 19.68 -10.94 -20.36
N ARG A 94 19.79 -9.68 -20.80
CA ARG A 94 20.58 -8.62 -20.16
C ARG A 94 19.71 -7.59 -19.46
N ASN A 95 18.45 -7.93 -19.21
CA ASN A 95 17.48 -7.03 -18.59
C ASN A 95 17.30 -5.72 -19.37
N VAL A 96 17.45 -5.77 -20.69
CA VAL A 96 17.17 -4.66 -21.60
C VAL A 96 16.02 -5.05 -22.52
N VAL A 97 14.98 -4.22 -22.54
CA VAL A 97 13.81 -4.39 -23.41
C VAL A 97 13.92 -3.40 -24.57
N ILE A 98 14.03 -3.88 -25.80
CA ILE A 98 13.98 -3.03 -26.99
C ILE A 98 12.52 -2.71 -27.29
N ALA A 99 12.17 -1.43 -27.37
CA ALA A 99 10.79 -1.00 -27.57
C ALA A 99 10.70 0.13 -28.61
N THR A 100 9.78 -0.05 -29.54
CA THR A 100 9.29 0.97 -30.46
C THR A 100 8.12 1.75 -29.83
N PRO A 101 7.62 2.85 -30.39
CA PRO A 101 6.50 3.61 -29.83
C PRO A 101 5.29 2.76 -29.50
N SER A 102 4.92 1.81 -30.40
CA SER A 102 3.77 0.93 -30.23
C SER A 102 3.97 -0.06 -29.08
N SER A 103 5.10 -0.74 -29.05
CA SER A 103 5.41 -1.73 -28.00
C SER A 103 5.71 -1.06 -26.67
N LEU A 104 6.32 0.13 -26.64
CA LEU A 104 6.53 0.90 -25.42
C LEU A 104 5.20 1.28 -24.76
N PHE A 105 4.22 1.74 -25.54
CA PHE A 105 2.91 2.08 -25.01
C PHE A 105 2.21 0.86 -24.39
N ALA A 106 2.23 -0.29 -25.08
CA ALA A 106 1.66 -1.52 -24.57
C ALA A 106 2.35 -2.00 -23.28
N LEU A 107 3.69 -1.95 -23.26
CA LEU A 107 4.50 -2.32 -22.12
C LEU A 107 4.18 -1.44 -20.90
N LEU A 108 4.19 -0.11 -21.08
CA LEU A 108 3.90 0.83 -20.00
C LEU A 108 2.50 0.63 -19.42
N ARG A 109 1.51 0.36 -20.27
CA ARG A 109 0.15 0.06 -19.83
C ARG A 109 0.08 -1.22 -19.01
N THR A 110 0.76 -2.27 -19.46
CA THR A 110 0.79 -3.57 -18.77
C THR A 110 1.46 -3.46 -17.40
N VAL A 111 2.61 -2.77 -17.34
CA VAL A 111 3.35 -2.54 -16.10
C VAL A 111 2.53 -1.69 -15.13
N ALA A 112 1.87 -0.62 -15.61
CA ALA A 112 1.00 0.21 -14.79
C ALA A 112 -0.18 -0.58 -14.19
N MET A 113 -0.77 -1.51 -14.96
CA MET A 113 -1.84 -2.39 -14.48
C MET A 113 -1.34 -3.38 -13.41
N GLY A 114 -0.19 -4.00 -13.63
CA GLY A 114 0.42 -4.93 -12.67
C GLY A 114 0.71 -4.27 -11.33
N TRP A 115 1.25 -3.07 -11.34
CA TRP A 115 1.54 -2.35 -10.10
C TRP A 115 0.30 -1.84 -9.37
N HIS A 116 -0.76 -1.50 -10.09
CA HIS A 116 -2.05 -1.19 -9.46
C HIS A 116 -2.60 -2.39 -8.67
N GLN A 117 -2.42 -3.59 -9.20
CA GLN A 117 -2.79 -4.83 -8.52
C GLN A 117 -2.01 -5.07 -7.23
N GLU A 118 -0.70 -4.78 -7.21
CA GLU A 118 0.14 -4.90 -6.01
C GLU A 118 -0.28 -3.91 -4.92
N ASP A 119 -0.58 -2.66 -5.27
CA ASP A 119 -1.07 -1.65 -4.33
C ASP A 119 -2.39 -2.07 -3.67
N ILE A 120 -3.30 -2.65 -4.44
CA ILE A 120 -4.56 -3.20 -3.91
C ILE A 120 -4.28 -4.35 -2.94
N SER A 121 -3.37 -5.25 -3.29
CA SER A 121 -3.00 -6.38 -2.42
C SER A 121 -2.36 -5.93 -1.12
N ALA A 122 -1.48 -4.93 -1.15
CA ALA A 122 -0.85 -4.36 0.05
C ALA A 122 -1.89 -3.69 0.97
N LYS A 123 -2.82 -2.91 0.40
CA LYS A 123 -3.92 -2.29 1.14
C LYS A 123 -4.86 -3.34 1.74
N ALA A 124 -5.16 -4.41 1.02
CA ALA A 124 -6.01 -5.50 1.53
C ALA A 124 -5.38 -6.20 2.75
N LYS A 125 -4.07 -6.45 2.73
CA LYS A 125 -3.33 -7.00 3.89
C LYS A 125 -3.38 -6.07 5.10
N GLU A 126 -3.23 -4.77 4.88
CA GLU A 126 -3.29 -3.77 5.95
C GLU A 126 -4.69 -3.66 6.56
N VAL A 127 -5.74 -3.67 5.73
CA VAL A 127 -7.14 -3.73 6.19
C VAL A 127 -7.39 -4.98 7.04
N GLN A 128 -6.87 -6.13 6.62
CA GLN A 128 -6.98 -7.37 7.39
C GLN A 128 -6.25 -7.28 8.74
N ARG A 129 -5.07 -6.67 8.79
CA ARG A 129 -4.32 -6.44 10.02
C ARG A 129 -5.08 -5.55 10.99
N LEU A 130 -5.56 -4.40 10.49
CA LEU A 130 -6.34 -3.44 11.29
C LEU A 130 -7.67 -4.04 11.78
N GLY A 131 -8.33 -4.86 10.96
CA GLY A 131 -9.53 -5.58 11.35
C GLY A 131 -9.31 -6.54 12.53
N ARG A 132 -8.22 -7.28 12.52
CA ARG A 132 -7.85 -8.17 13.65
C ARG A 132 -7.55 -7.36 14.92
N GLU A 133 -6.82 -6.27 14.79
CA GLU A 133 -6.49 -5.39 15.91
C GLU A 133 -7.77 -4.78 16.53
N LEU A 134 -8.67 -4.28 15.69
CA LEU A 134 -9.96 -3.76 16.12
C LEU A 134 -10.78 -4.82 16.87
N TYR A 135 -10.85 -6.03 16.34
CA TYR A 135 -11.55 -7.13 17.00
C TYR A 135 -10.99 -7.42 18.41
N THR A 136 -9.68 -7.45 18.54
CA THR A 136 -9.01 -7.65 19.84
C THR A 136 -9.35 -6.52 20.83
N ARG A 137 -9.33 -5.28 20.37
CA ARG A 137 -9.66 -4.11 21.20
C ARG A 137 -11.12 -4.11 21.62
N LEU A 138 -12.04 -4.52 20.73
CA LEU A 138 -13.47 -4.65 21.05
C LEU A 138 -13.71 -5.74 22.11
N ASN A 139 -13.03 -6.89 22.03
CA ASN A 139 -13.12 -7.91 23.08
C ASN A 139 -12.65 -7.39 24.43
N THR A 140 -11.51 -6.71 24.47
CA THR A 140 -11.02 -6.07 25.71
C THR A 140 -12.02 -5.05 26.26
N LEU A 141 -12.61 -4.23 25.39
CA LEU A 141 -13.66 -3.28 25.79
C LEU A 141 -14.88 -3.99 26.38
N SER A 142 -15.33 -5.09 25.76
CA SER A 142 -16.45 -5.90 26.25
C SER A 142 -16.17 -6.44 27.67
N ASP A 143 -14.96 -6.93 27.93
CA ASP A 143 -14.55 -7.39 29.26
C ASP A 143 -14.57 -6.24 30.30
N HIS A 144 -14.17 -5.03 29.90
CA HIS A 144 -14.26 -3.87 30.76
C HIS A 144 -15.72 -3.51 31.08
N TYR A 145 -16.60 -3.54 30.08
CA TYR A 145 -18.03 -3.31 30.31
C TYR A 145 -18.66 -4.36 31.24
N GLY A 146 -18.30 -5.62 31.07
CA GLY A 146 -18.75 -6.69 31.99
C GLY A 146 -18.33 -6.41 33.43
N ARG A 147 -17.08 -5.97 33.64
CA ARG A 147 -16.59 -5.59 35.00
C ARG A 147 -17.33 -4.38 35.56
N VAL A 148 -17.65 -3.38 34.76
CA VAL A 148 -18.44 -2.22 35.18
C VAL A 148 -19.84 -2.69 35.62
N GLY A 149 -20.52 -3.51 34.82
CA GLY A 149 -21.81 -4.08 35.16
C GLY A 149 -21.81 -4.80 36.51
N HIS A 150 -20.85 -5.69 36.71
CA HIS A 150 -20.68 -6.42 37.97
C HIS A 150 -20.42 -5.51 39.20
N ASN A 151 -19.62 -4.46 39.02
CA ASN A 151 -19.34 -3.50 40.09
C ASN A 151 -20.58 -2.65 40.42
N LEU A 152 -21.42 -2.31 39.45
CA LEU A 152 -22.69 -1.63 39.68
C LEU A 152 -23.67 -2.52 40.43
N GLU A 153 -23.77 -3.80 40.08
CA GLU A 153 -24.58 -4.77 40.80
C GLU A 153 -24.17 -4.84 42.28
N LYS A 154 -22.87 -4.99 42.58
CA LYS A 154 -22.36 -4.95 43.96
C LYS A 154 -22.64 -3.64 44.67
N ALA A 155 -22.57 -2.51 43.98
CA ALA A 155 -22.92 -1.22 44.56
C ALA A 155 -24.41 -1.14 44.95
N VAL A 156 -25.29 -1.66 44.11
CA VAL A 156 -26.73 -1.74 44.39
C VAL A 156 -27.01 -2.66 45.60
N GLU A 157 -26.37 -3.83 45.65
CA GLU A 157 -26.49 -4.74 46.80
C GLU A 157 -26.02 -4.09 48.11
N ALA A 158 -24.87 -3.42 48.12
CA ALA A 158 -24.34 -2.69 49.26
C ALA A 158 -25.28 -1.55 49.70
N TYR A 159 -25.86 -0.83 48.75
CA TYR A 159 -26.86 0.21 49.02
C TYR A 159 -28.11 -0.37 49.71
N ASN A 160 -28.66 -1.44 49.17
CA ASN A 160 -29.82 -2.13 49.73
C ASN A 160 -29.57 -2.68 51.15
N ALA A 161 -28.39 -3.25 51.40
CA ALA A 161 -27.95 -3.70 52.71
C ALA A 161 -27.87 -2.55 53.74
N THR A 162 -27.40 -1.38 53.29
CA THR A 162 -27.32 -0.16 54.10
C THR A 162 -28.75 0.32 54.50
N LEU A 163 -29.67 0.38 53.54
CA LEU A 163 -31.07 0.73 53.81
C LEU A 163 -31.71 -0.23 54.80
N SER A 164 -31.55 -1.52 54.60
CA SER A 164 -32.06 -2.54 55.50
C SER A 164 -31.50 -2.40 56.93
N SER A 165 -30.21 -2.09 57.07
CA SER A 165 -29.58 -1.82 58.38
C SER A 165 -30.09 -0.54 59.02
N LEU A 166 -30.35 0.51 58.24
CA LEU A 166 -30.90 1.77 58.73
C LEU A 166 -32.30 1.56 59.30
N ASP A 167 -33.18 0.89 58.57
CA ASP A 167 -34.55 0.62 58.98
C ASP A 167 -34.61 -0.29 60.20
N SER A 168 -33.88 -1.40 60.21
CA SER A 168 -33.95 -2.43 61.24
C SER A 168 -33.26 -2.06 62.56
N ARG A 169 -32.18 -1.33 62.50
CA ARG A 169 -31.36 -0.98 63.68
C ARG A 169 -31.52 0.47 64.11
N VAL A 170 -31.27 1.43 63.23
CA VAL A 170 -31.33 2.85 63.58
C VAL A 170 -32.76 3.31 63.77
N GLY A 171 -33.64 2.96 62.84
CA GLY A 171 -35.08 3.34 62.95
C GLY A 171 -35.78 2.75 64.16
N VAL A 172 -35.45 1.50 64.54
CA VAL A 172 -36.00 0.89 65.77
C VAL A 172 -35.44 1.57 67.03
N THR A 173 -34.15 1.89 67.06
CA THR A 173 -33.52 2.58 68.19
C THR A 173 -34.05 4.00 68.35
N ALA A 174 -34.21 4.71 67.22
CA ALA A 174 -34.80 6.06 67.22
C ALA A 174 -36.25 6.10 67.72
N ARG A 175 -37.08 5.11 67.33
CA ARG A 175 -38.45 4.98 67.87
C ARG A 175 -38.47 4.75 69.37
N LYS A 176 -37.61 3.89 69.90
CA LYS A 176 -37.50 3.67 71.35
C LYS A 176 -37.04 4.92 72.11
N LEU A 177 -36.12 5.70 71.52
CA LEU A 177 -35.70 7.00 72.12
C LEU A 177 -36.86 8.02 72.09
N HIS A 178 -37.71 8.04 71.10
CA HIS A 178 -38.88 8.90 71.00
C HIS A 178 -39.92 8.52 72.03
N GLU A 179 -40.18 7.20 72.28
CA GLU A 179 -41.12 6.70 73.28
C GLU A 179 -40.66 7.02 74.72
N MET A 180 -39.38 7.30 74.95
CA MET A 180 -38.79 7.71 76.23
C MET A 180 -38.84 9.24 76.47
N ASP A 181 -39.51 10.00 75.57
CA ASP A 181 -39.69 11.48 75.66
C ASP A 181 -38.29 12.22 75.61
N ILE A 182 -37.27 11.60 75.03
CA ILE A 182 -35.98 12.22 74.77
C ILE A 182 -36.05 12.94 73.42
N PRO A 183 -35.88 14.27 73.39
CA PRO A 183 -35.98 14.99 72.12
C PRO A 183 -34.84 14.57 71.22
N CYS A 184 -35.13 13.75 70.24
CA CYS A 184 -34.16 13.32 69.24
C CYS A 184 -34.15 14.31 68.03
N LEU A 185 -33.12 15.11 67.91
CA LEU A 185 -32.91 16.00 66.78
C LEU A 185 -32.46 15.21 65.51
N LEU A 186 -33.32 14.25 65.09
CA LEU A 186 -33.13 13.67 63.72
C LEU A 186 -33.84 14.58 62.75
N TYR A 187 -33.07 15.40 62.07
CA TYR A 187 -33.54 16.19 60.93
C TYR A 187 -33.96 15.25 59.82
N THR A 188 -35.22 14.97 59.70
CA THR A 188 -35.78 14.24 58.56
C THR A 188 -35.76 15.18 57.38
N SER A 189 -34.84 14.95 56.45
CA SER A 189 -34.84 15.62 55.13
C SER A 189 -36.25 15.42 54.50
N PRO A 190 -36.92 16.46 54.06
CA PRO A 190 -38.28 16.30 53.50
C PRO A 190 -38.22 15.43 52.25
N SER A 191 -39.15 14.47 52.14
CA SER A 191 -39.28 13.61 50.98
C SER A 191 -39.44 14.44 49.70
N PRO A 192 -38.90 14.01 48.58
CA PRO A 192 -39.11 14.69 47.29
C PRO A 192 -40.57 14.83 46.87
N ARG A 193 -41.50 14.11 47.53
CA ARG A 193 -42.95 14.20 47.29
C ARG A 193 -43.65 15.38 48.02
N ASP A 194 -43.02 16.02 48.98
CA ASP A 194 -43.56 17.13 49.73
C ASP A 194 -43.21 18.52 49.17
N ARG A 195 -42.58 18.56 48.01
CA ARG A 195 -42.35 19.80 47.23
C ARG A 195 -43.32 19.83 46.05
N GLY A 196 -44.58 20.06 46.34
CA GLY A 196 -45.61 20.49 45.40
C GLY A 196 -45.60 21.98 45.19
#